data_0ac3f65a9f0c2b7b88f026b1cd0d8646
#
_entry.id   0ac3f65a9f0c2b7b88f026b1cd0d8646
#
_cell.length_a   1.000
_cell.length_b   1.000
_cell.length_c   1.000
_cell.angle_alpha   90.00
_cell.angle_beta   90.00
_cell.angle_gamma   90.00
#
_symmetry.space_group_name_H-M   'P 1'
#
loop_
_entity.id
_entity.type
_entity.pdbx_description
1 polymer ?
#
loop_
_entity_poly.entity_id
_entity_poly.type
_entity_poly.pdbx_seq_one_letter_code
_entity_poly.pdbx_strand_id
1 'polypeptide(L)'
;MLVRTRQSGLTLIEILIVLGIIAIVTSIAIPMINGVSNAEMRSAARQLASGLRLARSEAVSQRRETFLVIDLAGRRFKVDRDTREHALPRNIELKLFTAQADLVDEKVGSIRFFPDGGSNGGRITLAAGERKFEVDVDWLTGRVAILD
;
A
#
# COMPACT_ATOMS: atom_id res chain seq x y z
N MET A 1 -27.96 -36.48 52.80
CA MET A 1 -26.78 -36.96 52.08
C MET A 1 -26.13 -35.74 51.39
N LEU A 2 -25.08 -35.15 52.01
CA LEU A 2 -24.44 -33.93 51.51
C LEU A 2 -23.33 -34.36 50.56
N VAL A 3 -23.50 -34.00 49.28
CA VAL A 3 -22.46 -34.19 48.24
C VAL A 3 -21.41 -33.10 48.44
N ARG A 4 -20.25 -33.49 48.95
CA ARG A 4 -19.09 -32.62 49.14
C ARG A 4 -18.40 -32.44 47.80
N THR A 5 -18.66 -31.33 47.12
CA THR A 5 -17.93 -30.93 45.92
C THR A 5 -16.46 -30.65 46.31
N ARG A 6 -15.55 -31.46 45.79
CA ARG A 6 -14.10 -31.17 45.88
C ARG A 6 -13.79 -29.94 45.04
N GLN A 7 -13.47 -28.84 45.68
CA GLN A 7 -12.82 -27.70 45.00
C GLN A 7 -11.38 -28.09 44.72
N SER A 8 -11.06 -28.36 43.47
CA SER A 8 -9.69 -28.49 43.01
C SER A 8 -9.13 -27.08 42.83
N GLY A 9 -8.19 -26.68 43.67
CA GLY A 9 -7.44 -25.44 43.48
C GLY A 9 -6.43 -25.57 42.32
N LEU A 10 -6.33 -24.53 41.50
CA LEU A 10 -5.27 -24.42 40.46
C LEU A 10 -3.89 -24.41 41.11
N THR A 11 -3.00 -25.22 40.59
CA THR A 11 -1.62 -25.24 41.05
C THR A 11 -0.81 -24.09 40.43
N LEU A 12 0.19 -23.59 41.17
CA LEU A 12 1.08 -22.51 40.69
C LEU A 12 1.79 -22.90 39.37
N ILE A 13 2.16 -24.18 39.25
CA ILE A 13 2.81 -24.69 38.05
C ILE A 13 1.84 -24.72 36.83
N GLU A 14 0.56 -24.97 37.04
CA GLU A 14 -0.46 -24.96 35.99
C GLU A 14 -0.66 -23.57 35.41
N ILE A 15 -0.67 -22.53 36.29
CA ILE A 15 -0.71 -21.13 35.86
C ILE A 15 0.55 -20.74 35.09
N LEU A 16 1.73 -21.18 35.51
CA LEU A 16 2.97 -20.93 34.79
C LEU A 16 3.00 -21.55 33.40
N ILE A 17 2.49 -22.79 33.27
CA ILE A 17 2.40 -23.46 31.96
C ILE A 17 1.43 -22.73 31.05
N VAL A 18 0.26 -22.33 31.54
CA VAL A 18 -0.75 -21.58 30.76
C VAL A 18 -0.21 -20.25 30.30
N LEU A 19 0.45 -19.48 31.18
CA LEU A 19 1.09 -18.22 30.82
C LEU A 19 2.20 -18.41 29.78
N GLY A 20 3.00 -19.48 29.90
CA GLY A 20 4.02 -19.84 28.93
C GLY A 20 3.44 -20.14 27.54
N ILE A 21 2.34 -20.91 27.49
CA ILE A 21 1.65 -21.20 26.23
C ILE A 21 1.06 -19.94 25.61
N ILE A 22 0.40 -19.08 26.41
CA ILE A 22 -0.16 -17.81 25.93
C ILE A 22 0.97 -16.92 25.39
N ALA A 23 2.11 -16.82 26.05
CA ALA A 23 3.25 -16.03 25.59
C ALA A 23 3.78 -16.53 24.24
N ILE A 24 3.89 -17.84 24.06
CA ILE A 24 4.32 -18.45 22.78
C ILE A 24 3.31 -18.19 21.69
N VAL A 25 2.02 -18.41 21.95
CA VAL A 25 0.94 -18.21 20.96
C VAL A 25 0.83 -16.74 20.54
N THR A 26 0.90 -15.80 21.47
CA THR A 26 0.86 -14.37 21.16
C THR A 26 2.10 -13.90 20.41
N SER A 27 3.28 -14.46 20.68
CA SER A 27 4.53 -14.14 19.98
C SER A 27 4.49 -14.50 18.48
N ILE A 28 3.76 -15.56 18.12
CA ILE A 28 3.64 -16.03 16.72
C ILE A 28 2.45 -15.36 16.01
N ALA A 29 1.36 -15.10 16.71
CA ALA A 29 0.11 -14.62 16.11
C ALA A 29 0.15 -13.14 15.70
N ILE A 30 0.81 -12.28 16.47
CA ILE A 30 0.84 -10.83 16.25
C ILE A 30 1.48 -10.44 14.90
N PRO A 31 2.63 -10.99 14.47
CA PRO A 31 3.22 -10.63 13.18
C PRO A 31 2.44 -11.15 11.98
N MET A 32 1.64 -12.21 12.12
CA MET A 32 0.83 -12.74 11.01
C MET A 32 -0.44 -11.91 10.70
N ILE A 33 -0.99 -11.23 11.70
CA ILE A 33 -2.26 -10.49 11.57
C ILE A 33 -2.06 -9.11 10.95
N ASN A 34 -0.87 -8.51 11.08
CA ASN A 34 -0.59 -7.13 10.67
C ASN A 34 0.30 -6.99 9.44
N GLY A 35 0.75 -8.07 8.83
CA GLY A 35 1.69 -8.03 7.72
C GLY A 35 1.00 -8.05 6.35
N VAL A 36 1.11 -6.96 5.59
CA VAL A 36 0.86 -7.02 4.14
C VAL A 36 1.86 -8.00 3.54
N SER A 37 1.37 -8.98 2.79
CA SER A 37 2.26 -9.94 2.14
C SER A 37 3.11 -9.26 1.06
N ASN A 38 4.30 -9.77 0.83
CA ASN A 38 5.16 -9.28 -0.25
C ASN A 38 4.46 -9.36 -1.63
N ALA A 39 3.60 -10.36 -1.80
CA ALA A 39 2.79 -10.53 -3.00
C ALA A 39 1.76 -9.40 -3.18
N GLU A 40 1.09 -8.97 -2.09
CA GLU A 40 0.13 -7.85 -2.12
C GLU A 40 0.81 -6.52 -2.40
N MET A 41 1.96 -6.23 -1.78
CA MET A 41 2.72 -5.01 -2.07
C MET A 41 3.19 -4.98 -3.52
N ARG A 42 3.75 -6.08 -4.02
CA ARG A 42 4.17 -6.20 -5.42
C ARG A 42 2.99 -6.08 -6.39
N SER A 43 1.83 -6.63 -6.04
CA SER A 43 0.59 -6.48 -6.81
C SER A 43 0.14 -5.01 -6.84
N ALA A 44 0.13 -4.31 -5.72
CA ALA A 44 -0.20 -2.89 -5.63
C ALA A 44 0.76 -2.01 -6.46
N ALA A 45 2.07 -2.26 -6.37
CA ALA A 45 3.07 -1.56 -7.18
C ALA A 45 2.86 -1.79 -8.70
N ARG A 46 2.53 -3.01 -9.10
CA ARG A 46 2.20 -3.35 -10.50
C ARG A 46 0.91 -2.67 -10.98
N GLN A 47 -0.12 -2.60 -10.14
CA GLN A 47 -1.36 -1.90 -10.46
C GLN A 47 -1.12 -0.41 -10.67
N LEU A 48 -0.36 0.24 -9.78
CA LEU A 48 0.03 1.64 -9.94
C LEU A 48 0.85 1.87 -11.22
N ALA A 49 1.86 1.03 -11.45
CA ALA A 49 2.66 1.13 -12.67
C ALA A 49 1.83 0.93 -13.94
N SER A 50 0.84 0.03 -13.91
CA SER A 50 -0.09 -0.19 -15.03
C SER A 50 -0.97 1.04 -15.27
N GLY A 51 -1.52 1.64 -14.22
CA GLY A 51 -2.30 2.88 -14.30
C GLY A 51 -1.49 4.06 -14.87
N LEU A 52 -0.24 4.21 -14.42
CA LEU A 52 0.68 5.24 -14.93
C LEU A 52 1.01 5.03 -16.42
N ARG A 53 1.27 3.79 -16.84
CA ARG A 53 1.50 3.46 -18.25
C ARG A 53 0.27 3.70 -19.12
N LEU A 54 -0.93 3.41 -18.58
CA LEU A 54 -2.19 3.72 -19.24
C LEU A 54 -2.34 5.23 -19.43
N ALA A 55 -2.15 6.03 -18.38
CA ALA A 55 -2.20 7.49 -18.47
C ALA A 55 -1.23 8.04 -19.53
N ARG A 56 0.00 7.53 -19.56
CA ARG A 56 0.98 7.91 -20.58
C ARG A 56 0.52 7.55 -22.00
N SER A 57 0.02 6.33 -22.18
CA SER A 57 -0.47 5.85 -23.48
C SER A 57 -1.65 6.70 -23.98
N GLU A 58 -2.56 7.07 -23.09
CA GLU A 58 -3.68 7.97 -23.41
C GLU A 58 -3.20 9.37 -23.76
N ALA A 59 -2.22 9.92 -23.04
CA ALA A 59 -1.66 11.23 -23.33
C ALA A 59 -1.12 11.31 -24.76
N VAL A 60 -0.33 10.30 -25.16
CA VAL A 60 0.26 10.22 -26.51
C VAL A 60 -0.82 9.98 -27.59
N SER A 61 -1.70 9.02 -27.38
CA SER A 61 -2.70 8.63 -28.38
C SER A 61 -3.79 9.69 -28.61
N GLN A 62 -4.21 10.34 -27.54
CA GLN A 62 -5.24 11.39 -27.59
C GLN A 62 -4.68 12.79 -27.79
N ARG A 63 -3.34 12.94 -27.83
CA ARG A 63 -2.61 14.22 -27.99
C ARG A 63 -3.07 15.29 -27.01
N ARG A 64 -3.30 14.90 -25.74
CA ARG A 64 -3.68 15.80 -24.64
C ARG A 64 -2.98 15.40 -23.36
N GLU A 65 -2.91 16.29 -22.40
CA GLU A 65 -2.44 15.95 -21.06
C GLU A 65 -3.41 14.92 -20.42
N THR A 66 -2.82 13.95 -19.70
CA THR A 66 -3.52 12.94 -18.93
C THR A 66 -2.79 12.75 -17.61
N PHE A 67 -3.49 12.44 -16.55
CA PHE A 67 -2.90 12.32 -15.23
C PHE A 67 -3.45 11.10 -14.48
N LEU A 68 -2.63 10.60 -13.55
CA LEU A 68 -3.07 9.67 -12.52
C LEU A 68 -3.17 10.45 -11.20
N VAL A 69 -4.35 10.49 -10.62
CA VAL A 69 -4.59 11.06 -9.29
C VAL A 69 -4.47 9.95 -8.25
N ILE A 70 -3.74 10.20 -7.18
CA ILE A 70 -3.62 9.30 -6.03
C ILE A 70 -4.11 9.99 -4.76
N ASP A 71 -5.04 9.35 -4.06
CA ASP A 71 -5.50 9.70 -2.73
C ASP A 71 -4.74 8.83 -1.72
N LEU A 72 -3.75 9.44 -1.04
CA LEU A 72 -2.90 8.75 -0.07
C LEU A 72 -3.68 8.36 1.19
N ALA A 73 -4.64 9.18 1.61
CA ALA A 73 -5.47 8.92 2.79
C ALA A 73 -6.54 7.86 2.50
N GLY A 74 -7.22 7.97 1.35
CA GLY A 74 -8.21 7.00 0.90
C GLY A 74 -7.61 5.71 0.35
N ARG A 75 -6.29 5.68 0.14
CA ARG A 75 -5.56 4.52 -0.44
C ARG A 75 -6.19 4.04 -1.74
N ARG A 76 -6.34 4.94 -2.67
CA ARG A 76 -6.91 4.67 -3.99
C ARG A 76 -6.28 5.59 -5.03
N PHE A 77 -6.32 5.15 -6.26
CA PHE A 77 -5.89 5.96 -7.39
C PHE A 77 -6.88 5.85 -8.55
N LYS A 78 -6.82 6.82 -9.43
CA LYS A 78 -7.68 6.93 -10.60
C LYS A 78 -6.89 7.51 -11.77
N VAL A 79 -7.13 7.01 -12.96
CA VAL A 79 -6.57 7.55 -14.20
C VAL A 79 -7.58 8.50 -14.82
N ASP A 80 -7.22 9.76 -14.97
CA ASP A 80 -7.99 10.85 -15.62
C ASP A 80 -9.51 10.60 -15.75
N ARG A 81 -9.97 10.22 -16.93
CA ARG A 81 -11.39 9.99 -17.23
C ARG A 81 -11.90 8.58 -16.94
N ASP A 82 -11.05 7.68 -16.49
CA ASP A 82 -11.54 6.37 -16.05
C ASP A 82 -12.47 6.56 -14.85
N THR A 83 -13.65 5.99 -14.91
CA THR A 83 -14.61 6.02 -13.81
C THR A 83 -14.24 5.05 -12.68
N ARG A 84 -13.31 4.14 -12.94
CA ARG A 84 -12.88 3.12 -11.98
C ARG A 84 -11.82 3.67 -11.04
N GLU A 85 -12.10 3.53 -9.76
CA GLU A 85 -11.13 3.74 -8.69
C GLU A 85 -10.46 2.41 -8.35
N HIS A 86 -9.15 2.43 -8.24
CA HIS A 86 -8.36 1.26 -7.86
C HIS A 86 -7.93 1.39 -6.41
N ALA A 87 -8.43 0.48 -5.56
CA ALA A 87 -8.07 0.46 -4.15
C ALA A 87 -6.68 -0.17 -3.93
N LEU A 88 -5.92 0.40 -3.00
CA LEU A 88 -4.64 -0.12 -2.54
C LEU A 88 -4.81 -0.78 -1.16
N PRO A 89 -3.94 -1.72 -0.77
CA PRO A 89 -4.01 -2.40 0.52
C PRO A 89 -4.01 -1.42 1.70
N ARG A 90 -4.79 -1.72 2.74
CA ARG A 90 -4.98 -0.81 3.88
C ARG A 90 -3.75 -0.69 4.78
N ASN A 91 -2.93 -1.72 4.84
CA ASN A 91 -1.80 -1.82 5.77
C ASN A 91 -0.46 -1.45 5.13
N ILE A 92 -0.47 -0.58 4.09
CA ILE A 92 0.72 0.00 3.50
C ILE A 92 0.77 1.51 3.77
N GLU A 93 1.94 2.02 4.02
CA GLU A 93 2.23 3.45 4.01
C GLU A 93 2.47 3.89 2.57
N LEU A 94 1.80 4.96 2.16
CA LEU A 94 1.94 5.55 0.83
C LEU A 94 2.58 6.93 0.96
N LYS A 95 3.60 7.19 0.13
CA LYS A 95 4.18 8.52 -0.02
C LYS A 95 4.26 8.86 -1.49
N LEU A 96 3.93 10.09 -1.82
CA LEU A 96 4.06 10.63 -3.17
C LEU A 96 5.11 11.75 -3.15
N PHE A 97 6.06 11.67 -4.06
CA PHE A 97 6.97 12.75 -4.40
C PHE A 97 6.70 13.15 -5.84
N THR A 98 6.26 14.38 -6.07
CA THR A 98 5.95 14.95 -7.38
C THR A 98 6.18 16.46 -7.37
N ALA A 99 6.03 17.11 -8.51
CA ALA A 99 6.12 18.57 -8.58
C ALA A 99 5.06 19.23 -7.68
N GLN A 100 5.45 20.27 -6.97
CA GLN A 100 4.60 20.94 -5.96
C GLN A 100 3.27 21.48 -6.54
N ALA A 101 3.27 21.84 -7.82
CA ALA A 101 2.07 22.28 -8.52
C ALA A 101 0.99 21.20 -8.74
N ASP A 102 1.36 19.93 -8.61
CA ASP A 102 0.47 18.79 -8.82
C ASP A 102 0.01 18.14 -7.49
N LEU A 103 0.36 18.75 -6.36
CA LEU A 103 -0.21 18.45 -5.06
C LEU A 103 -1.49 19.26 -4.89
N VAL A 104 -2.63 18.59 -4.91
CA VAL A 104 -3.94 19.22 -4.68
C VAL A 104 -4.15 19.50 -3.18
N ASP A 105 -3.57 18.63 -2.33
CA ASP A 105 -3.53 18.70 -0.88
C ASP A 105 -2.37 17.81 -0.40
N GLU A 106 -1.95 17.89 0.89
CA GLU A 106 -0.95 16.99 1.48
C GLU A 106 -1.28 15.50 1.32
N LYS A 107 -2.55 15.17 1.05
CA LYS A 107 -3.08 13.80 0.94
C LYS A 107 -3.45 13.37 -0.47
N VAL A 108 -3.53 14.30 -1.41
CA VAL A 108 -3.95 14.03 -2.79
C VAL A 108 -2.97 14.70 -3.73
N GLY A 109 -2.40 13.93 -4.65
CA GLY A 109 -1.54 14.47 -5.67
C GLY A 109 -1.70 13.74 -7.00
N SER A 110 -1.04 14.25 -8.04
CA SER A 110 -1.12 13.67 -9.37
C SER A 110 0.24 13.55 -10.03
N ILE A 111 0.37 12.55 -10.91
CA ILE A 111 1.44 12.44 -11.87
C ILE A 111 0.85 12.67 -13.26
N ARG A 112 1.40 13.65 -13.96
CA ARG A 112 0.90 14.13 -15.25
C ARG A 112 1.78 13.64 -16.38
N PHE A 113 1.16 13.27 -17.50
CA PHE A 113 1.82 12.90 -18.74
C PHE A 113 1.42 13.86 -19.86
N PHE A 114 2.38 14.16 -20.73
CA PHE A 114 2.23 15.08 -21.84
C PHE A 114 2.07 14.34 -23.17
N PRO A 115 1.54 15.03 -24.21
CA PRO A 115 1.34 14.44 -25.54
C PRO A 115 2.60 13.93 -26.22
N ASP A 116 3.76 14.46 -25.87
CA ASP A 116 5.08 14.03 -26.36
C ASP A 116 5.61 12.75 -25.65
N GLY A 117 4.87 12.27 -24.66
CA GLY A 117 5.22 11.11 -23.86
C GLY A 117 6.07 11.41 -22.64
N GLY A 118 6.48 12.65 -22.41
CA GLY A 118 7.11 13.11 -21.18
C GLY A 118 6.15 13.17 -20.00
N SER A 119 6.65 13.57 -18.84
CA SER A 119 5.88 13.68 -17.60
C SER A 119 6.40 14.83 -16.72
N ASN A 120 5.60 15.28 -15.76
CA ASN A 120 6.10 16.10 -14.67
C ASN A 120 7.04 15.32 -13.72
N GLY A 121 7.13 14.01 -13.89
CA GLY A 121 7.91 13.12 -13.05
C GLY A 121 7.26 12.85 -11.69
N GLY A 122 7.80 11.88 -10.98
CA GLY A 122 7.37 11.60 -9.62
C GLY A 122 7.70 10.20 -9.18
N ARG A 123 7.52 9.96 -7.88
CA ARG A 123 7.77 8.67 -7.24
C ARG A 123 6.67 8.37 -6.25
N ILE A 124 6.11 7.17 -6.34
CA ILE A 124 5.15 6.65 -5.37
C ILE A 124 5.86 5.56 -4.59
N THR A 125 6.00 5.75 -3.28
CA THR A 125 6.58 4.79 -2.36
C THR A 125 5.48 4.03 -1.64
N LEU A 126 5.58 2.70 -1.65
CA LEU A 126 4.75 1.78 -0.89
C LEU A 126 5.64 1.14 0.17
N ALA A 127 5.31 1.29 1.44
CA ALA A 127 6.09 0.71 2.53
C ALA A 127 5.21 -0.09 3.50
N ALA A 128 5.76 -1.19 4.03
CA ALA A 128 5.15 -1.98 5.09
C ALA A 128 6.24 -2.61 5.96
N GLY A 129 6.44 -2.06 7.16
CA GLY A 129 7.58 -2.39 8.00
C GLY A 129 8.91 -2.04 7.33
N GLU A 130 9.82 -3.00 7.22
CA GLU A 130 11.13 -2.81 6.57
C GLU A 130 11.08 -2.95 5.03
N ARG A 131 9.94 -3.35 4.47
CA ARG A 131 9.80 -3.58 3.03
C ARG A 131 9.34 -2.32 2.34
N LYS A 132 9.93 -2.06 1.18
CA LYS A 132 9.67 -0.87 0.37
C LYS A 132 9.61 -1.26 -1.11
N PHE A 133 8.64 -0.71 -1.82
CA PHE A 133 8.58 -0.69 -3.28
C PHE A 133 8.42 0.76 -3.72
N GLU A 134 9.07 1.11 -4.81
CA GLU A 134 8.93 2.43 -5.41
C GLU A 134 8.46 2.29 -6.85
N VAL A 135 7.49 3.11 -7.22
CA VAL A 135 7.08 3.28 -8.62
C VAL A 135 7.57 4.65 -9.06
N ASP A 136 8.58 4.65 -9.90
CA ASP A 136 9.27 5.85 -10.36
C ASP A 136 8.82 6.22 -11.78
N VAL A 137 8.62 7.51 -12.02
CA VAL A 137 8.28 8.06 -13.34
C VAL A 137 9.32 9.07 -13.75
N ASP A 138 10.04 8.75 -14.82
CA ASP A 138 11.05 9.63 -15.41
C ASP A 138 10.37 10.83 -16.08
N TRP A 139 10.78 12.03 -15.72
CA TRP A 139 10.17 13.26 -16.20
C TRP A 139 10.37 13.50 -17.71
N LEU A 140 11.51 13.11 -18.24
CA LEU A 140 11.84 13.38 -19.65
C LEU A 140 11.15 12.41 -20.61
N THR A 141 11.16 11.13 -20.26
CA THR A 141 10.68 10.04 -21.13
C THR A 141 9.30 9.52 -20.74
N GLY A 142 8.78 9.89 -19.56
CA GLY A 142 7.57 9.31 -18.99
C GLY A 142 7.66 7.81 -18.70
N ARG A 143 8.88 7.25 -18.65
CA ARG A 143 9.10 5.83 -18.38
C ARG A 143 8.74 5.51 -16.95
N VAL A 144 7.93 4.44 -16.78
CA VAL A 144 7.50 3.94 -15.46
C VAL A 144 8.31 2.71 -15.11
N ALA A 145 9.03 2.76 -13.99
CA ALA A 145 9.82 1.67 -13.42
C ALA A 145 9.34 1.31 -12.02
N ILE A 146 9.46 0.02 -11.66
CA ILE A 146 9.26 -0.46 -10.29
C ILE A 146 10.64 -0.78 -9.74
N LEU A 147 10.95 -0.22 -8.57
CA LEU A 147 12.19 -0.41 -7.83
C LEU A 147 11.85 -1.11 -6.50
N ASP A 148 12.63 -2.11 -6.09
CA ASP A 148 12.52 -2.92 -4.90
C ASP A 148 13.86 -3.05 -4.17
#